data_13d5323e5475ca0af2d6c9db7233a7ee
#
_entry.id   13d5323e5475ca0af2d6c9db7233a7ee
#
_cell.length_a   1.000
_cell.length_b   1.000
_cell.length_c   1.000
_cell.angle_alpha   90.00
_cell.angle_beta   90.00
_cell.angle_gamma   90.00
#
_symmetry.space_group_name_H-M   'P 1'
#
loop_
_entity.id
_entity.type
_entity.pdbx_description
1 polymer ?
#
loop_
_entity_poly.entity_id
_entity_poly.type
_entity_poly.pdbx_seq_one_letter_code
_entity_poly.pdbx_strand_id
1 'polypeptide(L)'
;AIKRSNYDYGLQFVRRGYVVAAPCMVPFGRRVDRKKYGGKDPCAVTFVRMQALGQLPITTNLRDLRWSLDLLQDRPEVDANKLGCAGLSYGGRMAMMVTAIDQRIKVASVSGALNLMQERLSMRHSCGSQVIPGLLNHGDSPEIGSLIAPRPCVWETGSRDSRIVPKWDEIFRRRLTNAYRALKAGQNLHFDRFEGGHRWNGGIAYPLFDKVLR
;
A
#
# COMPACT_ATOMS: atom_id res chain seq x y z
N ALA A 1 10.55 17.90 2.07
CA ALA A 1 10.01 16.65 1.53
C ALA A 1 8.50 16.53 1.78
N ILE A 2 8.01 16.71 3.01
CA ILE A 2 6.59 16.55 3.37
C ILE A 2 5.68 17.42 2.49
N LYS A 3 5.91 18.73 2.41
CA LYS A 3 5.08 19.64 1.61
C LYS A 3 5.11 19.31 0.09
N ARG A 4 6.28 18.95 -0.46
CA ARG A 4 6.43 18.70 -1.91
C ARG A 4 5.73 17.41 -2.36
N SER A 5 5.70 16.39 -1.54
CA SER A 5 5.15 15.06 -1.87
C SER A 5 3.83 14.76 -1.15
N ASN A 6 3.29 15.75 -0.42
CA ASN A 6 2.05 15.62 0.34
C ASN A 6 2.08 14.41 1.30
N TYR A 7 3.17 14.23 2.04
CA TYR A 7 3.38 13.08 2.92
C TYR A 7 2.71 13.20 4.30
N ASP A 8 2.02 14.30 4.56
CA ASP A 8 1.27 14.52 5.78
C ASP A 8 -0.20 14.04 5.70
N TYR A 9 -0.49 13.14 4.76
CA TYR A 9 -1.85 12.64 4.54
C TYR A 9 -2.48 12.01 5.80
N GLY A 10 -1.68 11.42 6.68
CA GLY A 10 -2.16 10.98 7.99
C GLY A 10 -2.74 12.14 8.81
N LEU A 11 -2.05 13.29 8.86
CA LEU A 11 -2.55 14.49 9.52
C LEU A 11 -3.81 15.04 8.81
N GLN A 12 -3.89 14.91 7.49
CA GLN A 12 -5.07 15.32 6.73
C GLN A 12 -6.29 14.46 7.07
N PHE A 13 -6.13 13.16 7.31
CA PHE A 13 -7.18 12.30 7.86
C PHE A 13 -7.56 12.70 9.30
N VAL A 14 -6.58 12.99 10.16
CA VAL A 14 -6.88 13.49 11.53
C VAL A 14 -7.72 14.76 11.49
N ARG A 15 -7.37 15.72 10.65
CA ARG A 15 -8.14 16.96 10.47
C ARG A 15 -9.56 16.74 9.93
N ARG A 16 -9.81 15.59 9.35
CA ARG A 16 -11.14 15.12 8.93
C ARG A 16 -11.88 14.33 10.02
N GLY A 17 -11.32 14.24 11.22
CA GLY A 17 -11.94 13.59 12.38
C GLY A 17 -11.68 12.08 12.48
N TYR A 18 -10.68 11.55 11.79
CA TYR A 18 -10.27 10.15 11.94
C TYR A 18 -9.22 9.99 13.05
N VAL A 19 -9.29 8.89 13.77
CA VAL A 19 -8.15 8.37 14.53
C VAL A 19 -7.19 7.69 13.57
N VAL A 20 -5.89 8.03 13.62
CA VAL A 20 -4.90 7.55 12.66
C VAL A 20 -3.73 6.88 13.36
N ALA A 21 -3.48 5.61 13.04
CA ALA A 21 -2.24 4.93 13.36
C ALA A 21 -1.30 4.96 12.15
N ALA A 22 -0.05 5.40 12.35
CA ALA A 22 0.98 5.46 11.31
C ALA A 22 2.21 4.65 11.74
N PRO A 23 2.17 3.31 11.59
CA PRO A 23 3.27 2.46 12.01
C PRO A 23 4.51 2.64 11.14
N CYS A 24 5.67 2.60 11.78
CA CYS A 24 6.96 2.67 11.09
C CYS A 24 7.32 1.31 10.52
N MET A 25 7.49 1.21 9.20
CA MET A 25 7.83 -0.03 8.50
C MET A 25 9.34 -0.36 8.58
N VAL A 26 9.68 -1.64 8.61
CA VAL A 26 11.06 -2.13 8.42
C VAL A 26 11.40 -2.07 6.93
N PRO A 27 12.57 -1.57 6.54
CA PRO A 27 13.66 -0.97 7.31
C PRO A 27 13.67 0.57 7.18
N PHE A 28 12.63 1.26 7.60
CA PHE A 28 12.49 2.71 7.45
C PHE A 28 12.44 3.44 8.79
N GLY A 29 12.65 4.76 8.74
CA GLY A 29 12.51 5.65 9.88
C GLY A 29 13.36 5.22 11.08
N ARG A 30 12.72 5.04 12.23
CA ARG A 30 13.37 4.64 13.49
C ARG A 30 13.71 3.14 13.57
N ARG A 31 13.24 2.34 12.59
CA ARG A 31 13.47 0.89 12.53
C ARG A 31 14.69 0.50 11.69
N VAL A 32 15.57 1.46 11.42
CA VAL A 32 16.82 1.24 10.71
C VAL A 32 17.95 2.03 11.37
N ASP A 33 19.04 1.36 11.68
CA ASP A 33 20.29 2.00 12.08
C ASP A 33 21.21 2.10 10.86
N ARG A 34 21.12 3.22 10.15
CA ARG A 34 21.89 3.44 8.91
C ARG A 34 23.40 3.39 9.13
N LYS A 35 23.89 3.70 10.33
CA LYS A 35 25.33 3.64 10.65
C LYS A 35 25.86 2.22 10.56
N LYS A 36 25.05 1.23 10.92
CA LYS A 36 25.41 -0.20 10.86
C LYS A 36 25.48 -0.76 9.44
N TYR A 37 25.01 -0.03 8.44
CA TYR A 37 24.98 -0.51 7.04
C TYR A 37 26.11 0.04 6.18
N GLY A 38 26.99 0.89 6.73
CA GLY A 38 28.19 1.36 6.02
C GLY A 38 27.87 2.05 4.70
N GLY A 39 26.82 2.86 4.63
CA GLY A 39 26.37 3.54 3.41
C GLY A 39 25.60 2.68 2.41
N LYS A 40 25.45 1.37 2.66
CA LYS A 40 24.67 0.47 1.80
C LYS A 40 23.17 0.71 1.94
N ASP A 41 22.40 0.32 0.91
CA ASP A 41 20.95 0.42 0.94
C ASP A 41 20.32 -0.43 2.07
N PRO A 42 19.62 0.19 3.02
CA PRO A 42 19.00 -0.55 4.12
C PRO A 42 17.98 -1.61 3.67
N CYS A 43 17.27 -1.39 2.57
CA CYS A 43 16.32 -2.36 2.04
C CYS A 43 17.03 -3.64 1.59
N ALA A 44 18.12 -3.48 0.84
CA ALA A 44 18.90 -4.63 0.35
C ALA A 44 19.55 -5.40 1.49
N VAL A 45 20.20 -4.69 2.43
CA VAL A 45 20.86 -5.32 3.58
C VAL A 45 19.87 -6.05 4.47
N THR A 46 18.73 -5.43 4.78
CA THR A 46 17.70 -6.05 5.62
C THR A 46 17.09 -7.27 4.93
N PHE A 47 16.79 -7.18 3.64
CA PHE A 47 16.28 -8.31 2.87
C PHE A 47 17.23 -9.51 2.92
N VAL A 48 18.51 -9.31 2.58
CA VAL A 48 19.50 -10.41 2.58
C VAL A 48 19.66 -11.03 3.98
N ARG A 49 19.72 -10.22 5.03
CA ARG A 49 19.85 -10.72 6.41
C ARG A 49 18.64 -11.52 6.85
N MET A 50 17.43 -11.05 6.53
CA MET A 50 16.20 -11.75 6.88
C MET A 50 16.05 -13.05 6.08
N GLN A 51 16.46 -13.06 4.79
CA GLN A 51 16.51 -14.30 3.99
C GLN A 51 17.38 -15.38 4.65
N ALA A 52 18.55 -15.01 5.17
CA ALA A 52 19.45 -15.93 5.86
C ALA A 52 18.80 -16.55 7.13
N LEU A 53 17.77 -15.90 7.67
CA LEU A 53 16.98 -16.38 8.81
C LEU A 53 15.64 -17.03 8.41
N GLY A 54 15.41 -17.24 7.10
CA GLY A 54 14.12 -17.74 6.60
C GLY A 54 12.95 -16.74 6.76
N GLN A 55 13.25 -15.47 6.88
CA GLN A 55 12.26 -14.40 7.13
C GLN A 55 12.20 -13.40 5.97
N LEU A 56 11.11 -12.64 5.91
CA LEU A 56 10.89 -11.58 4.92
C LEU A 56 10.54 -10.24 5.60
N PRO A 57 11.09 -9.12 5.13
CA PRO A 57 10.68 -7.80 5.64
C PRO A 57 9.19 -7.54 5.48
N ILE A 58 8.61 -8.00 4.37
CA ILE A 58 7.19 -7.81 4.07
C ILE A 58 6.27 -8.53 5.07
N THR A 59 6.60 -9.74 5.48
CA THR A 59 5.80 -10.50 6.47
C THR A 59 5.86 -9.86 7.84
N THR A 60 7.03 -9.36 8.24
CA THR A 60 7.19 -8.58 9.47
C THR A 60 6.30 -7.34 9.46
N ASN A 61 6.31 -6.59 8.35
CA ASN A 61 5.49 -5.39 8.23
C ASN A 61 3.98 -5.71 8.20
N LEU A 62 3.57 -6.79 7.54
CA LEU A 62 2.17 -7.23 7.55
C LEU A 62 1.70 -7.63 8.95
N ARG A 63 2.52 -8.35 9.71
CA ARG A 63 2.25 -8.67 11.11
C ARG A 63 2.06 -7.40 11.94
N ASP A 64 2.98 -6.46 11.82
CA ASP A 64 2.96 -5.21 12.60
C ASP A 64 1.76 -4.33 12.23
N LEU A 65 1.33 -4.34 10.96
CA LEU A 65 0.10 -3.69 10.52
C LEU A 65 -1.14 -4.35 11.12
N ARG A 66 -1.20 -5.68 11.17
CA ARG A 66 -2.32 -6.37 11.81
C ARG A 66 -2.38 -6.09 13.32
N TRP A 67 -1.24 -6.07 14.01
CA TRP A 67 -1.18 -5.62 15.40
C TRP A 67 -1.62 -4.16 15.59
N SER A 68 -1.35 -3.30 14.60
CA SER A 68 -1.86 -1.92 14.62
C SER A 68 -3.39 -1.88 14.48
N LEU A 69 -3.99 -2.80 13.73
CA LEU A 69 -5.45 -2.93 13.67
C LEU A 69 -6.02 -3.45 14.99
N ASP A 70 -5.38 -4.44 15.63
CA ASP A 70 -5.76 -4.93 16.93
C ASP A 70 -5.74 -3.79 17.97
N LEU A 71 -4.66 -3.03 18.01
CA LEU A 71 -4.53 -1.84 18.87
C LEU A 71 -5.62 -0.80 18.62
N LEU A 72 -5.98 -0.55 17.35
CA LEU A 72 -7.04 0.39 17.02
C LEU A 72 -8.40 -0.09 17.49
N GLN A 73 -8.69 -1.37 17.38
CA GLN A 73 -9.98 -1.95 17.84
C GLN A 73 -10.17 -1.86 19.36
N ASP A 74 -9.07 -1.86 20.12
CA ASP A 74 -9.10 -1.75 21.59
C ASP A 74 -9.22 -0.30 22.07
N ARG A 75 -9.23 0.69 21.17
CA ARG A 75 -9.35 2.10 21.53
C ARG A 75 -10.81 2.53 21.66
N PRO A 76 -11.20 3.13 22.78
CA PRO A 76 -12.59 3.52 23.01
C PRO A 76 -13.12 4.59 22.05
N GLU A 77 -12.21 5.37 21.45
CA GLU A 77 -12.52 6.39 20.45
C GLU A 77 -12.64 5.85 19.02
N VAL A 78 -12.44 4.54 18.80
CA VAL A 78 -12.46 3.89 17.48
C VAL A 78 -13.65 2.96 17.34
N ASP A 79 -14.43 3.14 16.27
CA ASP A 79 -15.41 2.14 15.84
C ASP A 79 -14.68 1.00 15.10
N ALA A 80 -14.61 -0.17 15.73
CA ALA A 80 -13.96 -1.36 15.21
C ALA A 80 -14.51 -1.83 13.85
N ASN A 81 -15.73 -1.43 13.49
CA ASN A 81 -16.38 -1.76 12.21
C ASN A 81 -16.06 -0.75 11.10
N LYS A 82 -15.37 0.34 11.42
CA LYS A 82 -15.12 1.47 10.52
C LYS A 82 -13.60 1.69 10.32
N LEU A 83 -12.89 0.63 9.98
CA LEU A 83 -11.45 0.71 9.73
C LEU A 83 -11.14 0.88 8.23
N GLY A 84 -10.23 1.79 7.92
CA GLY A 84 -9.71 2.01 6.59
C GLY A 84 -8.18 1.97 6.55
N CYS A 85 -7.61 1.77 5.37
CA CYS A 85 -6.16 1.73 5.20
C CYS A 85 -5.74 2.58 3.99
N ALA A 86 -4.72 3.41 4.18
CA ALA A 86 -4.20 4.27 3.12
C ALA A 86 -2.67 4.28 3.11
N GLY A 87 -2.06 4.39 1.94
CA GLY A 87 -0.61 4.48 1.84
C GLY A 87 -0.10 4.91 0.49
N LEU A 88 1.08 5.51 0.49
CA LEU A 88 1.80 5.93 -0.71
C LEU A 88 3.06 5.10 -0.92
N SER A 89 3.34 4.73 -2.19
CA SER A 89 4.59 4.05 -2.56
C SER A 89 4.73 2.69 -1.85
N TYR A 90 5.79 2.48 -1.06
CA TYR A 90 5.91 1.31 -0.21
C TYR A 90 4.72 1.18 0.77
N GLY A 91 4.26 2.30 1.35
CA GLY A 91 3.05 2.33 2.16
C GLY A 91 1.80 1.92 1.38
N GLY A 92 1.70 2.31 0.10
CA GLY A 92 0.64 1.87 -0.80
C GLY A 92 0.68 0.35 -1.05
N ARG A 93 1.88 -0.21 -1.27
CA ARG A 93 2.07 -1.66 -1.38
C ARG A 93 1.60 -2.39 -0.11
N MET A 94 1.96 -1.86 1.04
CA MET A 94 1.57 -2.44 2.32
C MET A 94 0.08 -2.28 2.60
N ALA A 95 -0.53 -1.13 2.23
CA ALA A 95 -1.98 -0.92 2.31
C ALA A 95 -2.74 -1.92 1.44
N MET A 96 -2.29 -2.16 0.19
CA MET A 96 -2.84 -3.19 -0.67
C MET A 96 -2.81 -4.57 0.02
N MET A 97 -1.63 -4.98 0.49
CA MET A 97 -1.43 -6.33 1.02
C MET A 97 -2.18 -6.58 2.32
N VAL A 98 -2.13 -5.62 3.28
CA VAL A 98 -2.87 -5.81 4.53
C VAL A 98 -4.37 -5.79 4.31
N THR A 99 -4.86 -4.95 3.38
CA THR A 99 -6.29 -4.94 3.04
C THR A 99 -6.72 -6.24 2.37
N ALA A 100 -5.86 -6.82 1.52
CA ALA A 100 -6.14 -8.10 0.87
C ALA A 100 -6.33 -9.25 1.88
N ILE A 101 -5.54 -9.28 2.96
CA ILE A 101 -5.54 -10.39 3.93
C ILE A 101 -6.36 -10.12 5.20
N ASP A 102 -6.80 -8.88 5.45
CA ASP A 102 -7.55 -8.53 6.66
C ASP A 102 -8.89 -7.86 6.31
N GLN A 103 -9.98 -8.59 6.58
CA GLN A 103 -11.34 -8.18 6.22
C GLN A 103 -11.91 -7.09 7.16
N ARG A 104 -11.24 -6.76 8.25
CA ARG A 104 -11.64 -5.64 9.12
C ARG A 104 -11.52 -4.30 8.40
N ILE A 105 -10.62 -4.20 7.43
CA ILE A 105 -10.46 -2.99 6.61
C ILE A 105 -11.59 -2.92 5.60
N LYS A 106 -12.43 -1.88 5.70
CA LYS A 106 -13.64 -1.69 4.88
C LYS A 106 -13.38 -0.89 3.60
N VAL A 107 -12.36 -0.05 3.59
CA VAL A 107 -11.97 0.77 2.44
C VAL A 107 -10.46 0.95 2.40
N ALA A 108 -9.89 1.00 1.18
CA ALA A 108 -8.47 1.24 1.03
C ALA A 108 -8.15 2.33 -0.01
N SER A 109 -7.00 2.98 0.19
CA SER A 109 -6.35 3.82 -0.82
C SER A 109 -4.91 3.39 -1.05
N VAL A 110 -4.61 3.00 -2.28
CA VAL A 110 -3.31 2.54 -2.73
C VAL A 110 -2.73 3.56 -3.71
N SER A 111 -1.79 4.35 -3.24
CA SER A 111 -1.20 5.44 -4.03
C SER A 111 0.22 5.12 -4.49
N GLY A 112 0.54 5.39 -5.76
CA GLY A 112 1.89 5.24 -6.32
C GLY A 112 2.49 3.83 -6.24
N ALA A 113 1.67 2.78 -6.28
CA ALA A 113 2.08 1.38 -6.14
C ALA A 113 1.49 0.44 -7.22
N LEU A 114 1.02 1.00 -8.35
CA LEU A 114 0.42 0.26 -9.46
C LEU A 114 1.50 -0.28 -10.40
N ASN A 115 2.34 -1.16 -9.90
CA ASN A 115 3.40 -1.82 -10.67
C ASN A 115 3.43 -3.32 -10.38
N LEU A 116 3.76 -4.08 -11.40
CA LEU A 116 3.86 -5.52 -11.31
C LEU A 116 5.26 -5.92 -10.79
N MET A 117 5.34 -7.03 -10.08
CA MET A 117 6.62 -7.62 -9.71
C MET A 117 7.37 -8.12 -10.95
N GLN A 118 6.67 -8.65 -11.94
CA GLN A 118 7.23 -9.02 -13.24
C GLN A 118 7.96 -7.86 -13.92
N GLU A 119 7.38 -6.66 -13.91
CA GLU A 119 8.04 -5.43 -14.38
C GLU A 119 9.32 -5.15 -13.61
N ARG A 120 9.25 -5.26 -12.28
CA ARG A 120 10.38 -4.96 -11.40
C ARG A 120 11.56 -5.90 -11.58
N LEU A 121 11.30 -7.14 -11.93
CA LEU A 121 12.36 -8.12 -12.20
C LEU A 121 12.94 -7.99 -13.62
N SER A 122 12.17 -7.53 -14.59
CA SER A 122 12.58 -7.47 -16.00
C SER A 122 13.18 -6.13 -16.43
N MET A 123 12.69 -5.03 -15.88
CA MET A 123 13.04 -3.67 -16.34
C MET A 123 13.63 -2.79 -15.26
N ARG A 124 13.26 -2.98 -14.02
CA ARG A 124 13.63 -2.11 -12.90
C ARG A 124 13.81 -2.93 -11.64
N HIS A 125 14.91 -2.71 -10.94
CA HIS A 125 15.06 -3.29 -9.61
C HIS A 125 14.00 -2.72 -8.64
N SER A 126 13.62 -3.52 -7.68
CA SER A 126 12.74 -3.13 -6.58
C SER A 126 13.49 -3.16 -5.25
N CYS A 127 13.00 -2.43 -4.25
CA CYS A 127 13.45 -2.59 -2.89
C CYS A 127 13.21 -4.05 -2.43
N GLY A 128 14.23 -4.72 -1.90
CA GLY A 128 14.15 -6.09 -1.41
C GLY A 128 13.03 -6.31 -0.40
N SER A 129 12.65 -5.26 0.35
CA SER A 129 11.52 -5.31 1.29
C SER A 129 10.15 -5.59 0.63
N GLN A 130 10.04 -5.53 -0.69
CA GLN A 130 8.82 -5.83 -1.44
C GLN A 130 8.83 -7.22 -2.08
N VAL A 131 9.95 -7.92 -2.03
CA VAL A 131 10.11 -9.21 -2.70
C VAL A 131 9.46 -10.32 -1.87
N ILE A 132 8.63 -11.12 -2.53
CA ILE A 132 8.07 -12.35 -2.01
C ILE A 132 8.57 -13.48 -2.91
N PRO A 133 9.50 -14.32 -2.45
CA PRO A 133 9.98 -15.46 -3.23
C PRO A 133 8.84 -16.35 -3.70
N GLY A 134 8.88 -16.75 -4.97
CA GLY A 134 7.86 -17.61 -5.55
C GLY A 134 6.51 -16.96 -5.87
N LEU A 135 6.32 -15.66 -5.61
CA LEU A 135 5.05 -14.97 -5.87
C LEU A 135 4.56 -15.18 -7.31
N LEU A 136 5.44 -15.04 -8.28
CA LEU A 136 5.07 -15.11 -9.70
C LEU A 136 4.63 -16.51 -10.16
N ASN A 137 4.82 -17.55 -9.37
CA ASN A 137 4.25 -18.88 -9.63
C ASN A 137 2.74 -18.94 -9.34
N HIS A 138 2.20 -17.96 -8.61
CA HIS A 138 0.81 -17.92 -8.19
C HIS A 138 0.05 -16.70 -8.71
N GLY A 139 0.75 -15.65 -9.09
CA GLY A 139 0.19 -14.39 -9.55
C GLY A 139 1.18 -13.25 -9.36
N ASP A 140 0.70 -12.02 -9.45
CA ASP A 140 1.49 -10.80 -9.25
C ASP A 140 0.71 -9.82 -8.35
N SER A 141 1.16 -8.61 -8.28
CA SER A 141 0.55 -7.55 -7.47
C SER A 141 -0.93 -7.29 -7.80
N PRO A 142 -1.40 -7.30 -9.06
CA PRO A 142 -2.82 -7.14 -9.35
C PRO A 142 -3.69 -8.26 -8.77
N GLU A 143 -3.21 -9.51 -8.76
CA GLU A 143 -3.94 -10.63 -8.18
C GLU A 143 -4.09 -10.46 -6.66
N ILE A 144 -3.03 -10.00 -5.98
CA ILE A 144 -3.13 -9.64 -4.55
C ILE A 144 -4.12 -8.49 -4.35
N GLY A 145 -4.03 -7.43 -5.17
CA GLY A 145 -4.96 -6.31 -5.14
C GLY A 145 -6.41 -6.72 -5.38
N SER A 146 -6.63 -7.76 -6.19
CA SER A 146 -7.96 -8.32 -6.48
C SER A 146 -8.64 -8.97 -5.27
N LEU A 147 -7.87 -9.41 -4.27
CA LEU A 147 -8.42 -9.94 -3.00
C LEU A 147 -9.09 -8.87 -2.14
N ILE A 148 -8.93 -7.59 -2.47
CA ILE A 148 -9.66 -6.51 -1.82
C ILE A 148 -11.14 -6.52 -2.22
N ALA A 149 -11.43 -6.91 -3.44
CA ALA A 149 -12.81 -6.97 -3.93
C ALA A 149 -13.69 -7.91 -3.06
N PRO A 150 -14.96 -7.56 -2.84
CA PRO A 150 -15.73 -6.45 -3.42
C PRO A 150 -15.63 -5.11 -2.67
N ARG A 151 -14.75 -4.99 -1.67
CA ARG A 151 -14.62 -3.80 -0.82
C ARG A 151 -14.15 -2.57 -1.63
N PRO A 152 -14.62 -1.37 -1.29
CA PRO A 152 -14.20 -0.14 -1.96
C PRO A 152 -12.69 0.09 -1.87
N CYS A 153 -12.08 0.38 -3.03
CA CYS A 153 -10.66 0.69 -3.11
C CYS A 153 -10.38 1.74 -4.18
N VAL A 154 -9.56 2.74 -3.85
CA VAL A 154 -9.05 3.71 -4.80
C VAL A 154 -7.56 3.47 -5.07
N TRP A 155 -7.18 3.55 -6.33
CA TRP A 155 -5.82 3.39 -6.83
C TRP A 155 -5.35 4.70 -7.45
N GLU A 156 -4.43 5.39 -6.79
CA GLU A 156 -3.96 6.70 -7.21
C GLU A 156 -2.64 6.62 -7.98
N THR A 157 -2.53 7.37 -9.07
CA THR A 157 -1.30 7.48 -9.87
C THR A 157 -1.14 8.89 -10.40
N GLY A 158 0.01 9.50 -10.16
CA GLY A 158 0.36 10.78 -10.78
C GLY A 158 0.68 10.60 -12.26
N SER A 159 0.21 11.51 -13.11
CA SER A 159 0.43 11.51 -14.57
C SER A 159 1.92 11.56 -14.97
N ARG A 160 2.76 12.13 -14.09
CA ARG A 160 4.22 12.22 -14.22
C ARG A 160 4.98 11.42 -13.16
N ASP A 161 4.37 10.36 -12.61
CA ASP A 161 5.07 9.46 -11.67
C ASP A 161 6.07 8.59 -12.43
N SER A 162 7.35 8.96 -12.36
CA SER A 162 8.44 8.24 -13.03
C SER A 162 8.66 6.81 -12.50
N ARG A 163 8.02 6.43 -11.40
CA ARG A 163 8.07 5.08 -10.84
C ARG A 163 7.04 4.14 -11.43
N ILE A 164 6.09 4.66 -12.18
CA ILE A 164 5.02 3.92 -12.85
C ILE A 164 5.28 3.91 -14.34
N VAL A 165 5.29 2.73 -14.94
CA VAL A 165 5.45 2.54 -16.39
C VAL A 165 4.07 2.37 -17.01
N PRO A 166 3.64 3.24 -17.95
CA PRO A 166 2.27 3.26 -18.48
C PRO A 166 1.75 1.89 -18.95
N LYS A 167 2.55 1.15 -19.72
CA LYS A 167 2.18 -0.19 -20.19
C LYS A 167 1.82 -1.15 -19.05
N TRP A 168 2.59 -1.14 -17.97
CA TRP A 168 2.38 -2.02 -16.84
C TRP A 168 1.25 -1.53 -15.93
N ASP A 169 1.06 -0.22 -15.79
CA ASP A 169 -0.10 0.38 -15.11
C ASP A 169 -1.41 -0.03 -15.79
N GLU A 170 -1.44 -0.03 -17.13
CA GLU A 170 -2.62 -0.48 -17.87
C GLU A 170 -2.93 -1.95 -17.64
N ILE A 171 -1.92 -2.82 -17.65
CA ILE A 171 -2.09 -4.26 -17.35
C ILE A 171 -2.62 -4.43 -15.93
N PHE A 172 -2.06 -3.69 -14.96
CA PHE A 172 -2.50 -3.72 -13.57
C PHE A 172 -3.99 -3.36 -13.45
N ARG A 173 -4.38 -2.22 -14.01
CA ARG A 173 -5.77 -1.73 -13.98
C ARG A 173 -6.74 -2.70 -14.63
N ARG A 174 -6.38 -3.25 -15.79
CA ARG A 174 -7.22 -4.21 -16.50
C ARG A 174 -7.47 -5.46 -15.66
N ARG A 175 -6.46 -6.04 -15.03
CA ARG A 175 -6.60 -7.23 -14.18
C ARG A 175 -7.50 -6.96 -12.97
N LEU A 176 -7.32 -5.84 -12.27
CA LEU A 176 -8.20 -5.41 -11.18
C LEU A 176 -9.65 -5.23 -11.65
N THR A 177 -9.84 -4.54 -12.79
CA THR A 177 -11.18 -4.30 -13.35
C THR A 177 -11.89 -5.61 -13.63
N ASN A 178 -11.19 -6.60 -14.19
CA ASN A 178 -11.76 -7.91 -14.47
C ASN A 178 -12.20 -8.63 -13.18
N ALA A 179 -11.38 -8.59 -12.13
CA ALA A 179 -11.71 -9.19 -10.85
C ALA A 179 -12.94 -8.55 -10.19
N TYR A 180 -12.99 -7.22 -10.15
CA TYR A 180 -14.14 -6.51 -9.57
C TYR A 180 -15.43 -6.73 -10.39
N ARG A 181 -15.33 -6.80 -11.73
CA ARG A 181 -16.47 -7.12 -12.60
C ARG A 181 -16.98 -8.55 -12.38
N ALA A 182 -16.09 -9.51 -12.24
CA ALA A 182 -16.47 -10.90 -11.97
C ALA A 182 -17.30 -11.03 -10.67
N LEU A 183 -17.02 -10.18 -9.68
CA LEU A 183 -17.77 -10.10 -8.41
C LEU A 183 -18.96 -9.11 -8.46
N LYS A 184 -19.29 -8.56 -9.63
CA LYS A 184 -20.35 -7.55 -9.81
C LYS A 184 -20.17 -6.31 -8.91
N ALA A 185 -18.93 -5.95 -8.60
CA ALA A 185 -18.53 -4.88 -7.67
C ALA A 185 -17.74 -3.75 -8.37
N GLY A 186 -17.88 -3.58 -9.66
CA GLY A 186 -17.14 -2.58 -10.44
C GLY A 186 -17.30 -1.14 -9.92
N GLN A 187 -18.45 -0.82 -9.32
CA GLN A 187 -18.72 0.48 -8.71
C GLN A 187 -17.86 0.78 -7.47
N ASN A 188 -17.22 -0.23 -6.88
CA ASN A 188 -16.34 -0.09 -5.73
C ASN A 188 -14.86 0.03 -6.10
N LEU A 189 -14.53 -0.08 -7.39
CA LEU A 189 -13.17 0.10 -7.90
C LEU A 189 -13.00 1.50 -8.47
N HIS A 190 -12.09 2.28 -7.90
CA HIS A 190 -11.83 3.65 -8.33
C HIS A 190 -10.38 3.81 -8.77
N PHE A 191 -10.16 4.55 -9.85
CA PHE A 191 -8.84 4.96 -10.30
C PHE A 191 -8.74 6.48 -10.29
N ASP A 192 -7.82 7.02 -9.50
CA ASP A 192 -7.48 8.45 -9.46
C ASP A 192 -6.18 8.68 -10.23
N ARG A 193 -6.29 9.19 -11.46
CA ARG A 193 -5.15 9.60 -12.27
C ARG A 193 -5.05 11.12 -12.22
N PHE A 194 -4.29 11.62 -11.28
CA PHE A 194 -4.16 13.05 -11.02
C PHE A 194 -2.95 13.66 -11.72
N GLU A 195 -2.98 14.98 -11.93
CA GLU A 195 -1.86 15.73 -12.48
C GLU A 195 -0.76 15.90 -11.43
N GLY A 196 0.37 15.21 -11.62
CA GLY A 196 1.48 15.27 -10.68
C GLY A 196 2.48 14.13 -10.79
N GLY A 197 3.50 14.17 -9.94
CA GLY A 197 4.52 13.14 -9.81
C GLY A 197 4.19 12.12 -8.73
N HIS A 198 5.24 11.49 -8.18
CA HIS A 198 5.11 10.50 -7.09
C HIS A 198 4.74 11.16 -5.77
N ARG A 199 3.46 11.32 -5.51
CA ARG A 199 2.92 11.97 -4.32
C ARG A 199 1.52 11.46 -3.98
N TRP A 200 1.06 11.71 -2.77
CA TRP A 200 -0.32 11.52 -2.37
C TRP A 200 -1.22 12.60 -3.00
N ASN A 201 -2.40 12.22 -3.49
CA ASN A 201 -3.42 13.13 -3.98
C ASN A 201 -4.62 13.25 -3.04
N GLY A 202 -5.29 12.15 -2.78
CA GLY A 202 -6.45 12.07 -1.90
C GLY A 202 -7.76 12.56 -2.51
N GLY A 203 -7.76 12.97 -3.78
CA GLY A 203 -8.93 13.56 -4.44
C GLY A 203 -10.17 12.67 -4.39
N ILE A 204 -10.01 11.38 -4.72
CA ILE A 204 -11.06 10.38 -4.60
C ILE A 204 -11.02 9.68 -3.23
N ALA A 205 -9.82 9.52 -2.63
CA ALA A 205 -9.66 8.78 -1.41
C ALA A 205 -10.44 9.38 -0.24
N TYR A 206 -10.34 10.68 0.00
CA TYR A 206 -11.03 11.30 1.13
C TYR A 206 -12.57 11.18 1.06
N PRO A 207 -13.24 11.53 -0.06
CA PRO A 207 -14.69 11.33 -0.18
C PRO A 207 -15.10 9.87 -0.06
N LEU A 208 -14.31 8.94 -0.58
CA LEU A 208 -14.60 7.50 -0.49
C LEU A 208 -14.53 7.02 0.96
N PHE A 209 -13.50 7.43 1.70
CA PHE A 209 -13.38 7.11 3.12
C PHE A 209 -14.52 7.70 3.93
N ASP A 210 -14.88 8.97 3.71
CA ASP A 210 -16.01 9.61 4.38
C ASP A 210 -17.33 8.88 4.09
N LYS A 211 -17.56 8.43 2.86
CA LYS A 211 -18.75 7.66 2.45
C LYS A 211 -18.85 6.29 3.14
N VAL A 212 -17.72 5.62 3.34
CA VAL A 212 -17.69 4.22 3.83
C VAL A 212 -17.57 4.14 5.35
N LEU A 213 -16.88 5.10 5.98
CA LEU A 213 -16.53 5.04 7.40
C LEU A 213 -17.30 6.04 8.27
N ARG A 214 -18.11 6.88 7.70
CA ARG A 214 -18.97 7.82 8.45
C ARG A 214 -20.43 7.51 8.27
#